data_acc400fb366a08310e9d1ba609c6b92e
#
_entry.id   acc400fb366a08310e9d1ba609c6b92e
#
_cell.length_a   1.000
_cell.length_b   1.000
_cell.length_c   1.000
_cell.angle_alpha   90.00
_cell.angle_beta   90.00
_cell.angle_gamma   90.00
#
_symmetry.space_group_name_H-M   'P 1'
#
loop_
_entity.id
_entity.type
_entity.pdbx_description
1 polymer ?
#
loop_
_entity_poly.entity_id
_entity_poly.type
_entity_poly.pdbx_seq_one_letter_code
_entity_poly.pdbx_strand_id
1 'polypeptide(L)'
;EERPLAVLLDGEFWAQSMPVWPVLTSLTHRQQLPPAVYVLIDAIDTTHRAHELPCNADFWLAVQQELLPLVKAIAPFSDRADRTVVAGQSFGGLSALYAGLHWPERFGCVLSQSGSYWWPHRGGQQEGVLLEKLKAGEVSAEGLRIVLEAGIREPMIMRANQALYAQLHPIKESIFWRQVDGGHDALCWRGGLMQGLIDLWQPLFHDRS
;
A
#
# COMPACT_ATOMS: atom_id res chain seq x y z
N GLU A 1 -16.75 -11.42 -14.13
CA GLU A 1 -16.19 -10.17 -13.59
C GLU A 1 -14.68 -10.27 -13.52
N GLU A 2 -13.96 -9.26 -13.98
CA GLU A 2 -12.50 -9.28 -13.95
C GLU A 2 -11.98 -9.28 -12.51
N ARG A 3 -10.91 -10.03 -12.26
CA ARG A 3 -10.29 -10.15 -10.94
C ARG A 3 -9.71 -8.81 -10.46
N PRO A 4 -9.84 -8.46 -9.19
CA PRO A 4 -9.11 -7.34 -8.63
C PRO A 4 -7.59 -7.58 -8.64
N LEU A 5 -6.82 -6.51 -8.56
CA LEU A 5 -5.37 -6.52 -8.58
C LEU A 5 -4.80 -6.02 -7.26
N ALA A 6 -3.80 -6.72 -6.73
CA ALA A 6 -2.95 -6.21 -5.66
C ALA A 6 -1.49 -6.19 -6.11
N VAL A 7 -0.87 -5.01 -5.96
CA VAL A 7 0.56 -4.81 -6.18
C VAL A 7 1.23 -4.78 -4.80
N LEU A 8 2.06 -5.78 -4.52
CA LEU A 8 2.79 -5.90 -3.25
C LEU A 8 4.26 -5.58 -3.48
N LEU A 9 4.77 -4.56 -2.78
CA LEU A 9 6.18 -4.19 -2.81
C LEU A 9 6.98 -5.14 -1.90
N ASP A 10 8.32 -5.16 -2.05
CA ASP A 10 9.20 -6.14 -1.42
C ASP A 10 8.80 -7.59 -1.76
N GLY A 11 8.63 -7.84 -3.04
CA GLY A 11 8.03 -9.07 -3.57
C GLY A 11 8.76 -10.34 -3.21
N GLU A 12 10.10 -10.37 -3.26
CA GLU A 12 10.88 -11.55 -2.88
C GLU A 12 10.63 -11.95 -1.41
N PHE A 13 10.56 -10.96 -0.53
CA PHE A 13 10.28 -11.19 0.87
C PHE A 13 8.93 -11.92 1.07
N TRP A 14 7.87 -11.44 0.42
CA TRP A 14 6.52 -12.01 0.53
C TRP A 14 6.33 -13.28 -0.32
N ALA A 15 7.21 -13.54 -1.26
CA ALA A 15 7.20 -14.77 -2.04
C ALA A 15 8.00 -15.91 -1.40
N GLN A 16 9.13 -15.59 -0.76
CA GLN A 16 10.13 -16.58 -0.33
C GLN A 16 10.39 -16.57 1.18
N SER A 17 10.77 -15.43 1.76
CA SER A 17 11.17 -15.35 3.17
C SER A 17 9.98 -15.51 4.12
N MET A 18 8.85 -14.92 3.80
CA MET A 18 7.60 -15.05 4.53
C MET A 18 6.44 -15.21 3.53
N PRO A 19 6.29 -16.39 2.93
CA PRO A 19 5.34 -16.61 1.84
C PRO A 19 3.90 -16.25 2.24
N VAL A 20 3.27 -15.37 1.47
CA VAL A 20 1.87 -14.97 1.68
C VAL A 20 0.89 -15.88 0.94
N TRP A 21 1.36 -16.62 -0.06
CA TRP A 21 0.52 -17.40 -0.94
C TRP A 21 -0.39 -18.42 -0.22
N PRO A 22 0.10 -19.22 0.75
CA PRO A 22 -0.76 -20.16 1.47
C PRO A 22 -1.91 -19.48 2.21
N VAL A 23 -1.66 -18.32 2.81
CA VAL A 23 -2.68 -17.56 3.53
C VAL A 23 -3.67 -16.93 2.55
N LEU A 24 -3.21 -16.32 1.47
CA LEU A 24 -4.07 -15.74 0.43
C LEU A 24 -4.99 -16.81 -0.17
N THR A 25 -4.45 -17.99 -0.47
CA THR A 25 -5.23 -19.12 -0.97
C THR A 25 -6.30 -19.55 0.02
N SER A 26 -5.93 -19.69 1.29
CA SER A 26 -6.87 -20.06 2.35
C SER A 26 -8.00 -19.04 2.53
N LEU A 27 -7.65 -17.74 2.57
CA LEU A 27 -8.63 -16.66 2.72
C LEU A 27 -9.57 -16.59 1.51
N THR A 28 -9.05 -16.81 0.32
CA THR A 28 -9.86 -16.86 -0.91
C THR A 28 -10.82 -18.05 -0.90
N HIS A 29 -10.35 -19.21 -0.47
CA HIS A 29 -11.18 -20.41 -0.35
C HIS A 29 -12.30 -20.26 0.68
N ARG A 30 -12.02 -19.53 1.76
CA ARG A 30 -13.01 -19.18 2.79
C ARG A 30 -13.92 -18.01 2.40
N GLN A 31 -13.79 -17.49 1.20
CA GLN A 31 -14.55 -16.34 0.70
C GLN A 31 -14.35 -15.04 1.53
N GLN A 32 -13.22 -14.92 2.22
CA GLN A 32 -12.81 -13.69 2.92
C GLN A 32 -12.05 -12.73 2.00
N LEU A 33 -11.45 -13.24 0.93
CA LEU A 33 -10.87 -12.47 -0.15
C LEU A 33 -11.50 -12.90 -1.48
N PRO A 34 -11.69 -11.98 -2.44
CA PRO A 34 -12.07 -12.35 -3.79
C PRO A 34 -10.90 -13.07 -4.49
N PRO A 35 -11.18 -13.92 -5.49
CA PRO A 35 -10.14 -14.37 -6.41
C PRO A 35 -9.48 -13.16 -7.07
N ALA A 36 -8.17 -13.01 -6.91
CA ALA A 36 -7.43 -11.81 -7.31
C ALA A 36 -6.13 -12.16 -8.02
N VAL A 37 -5.56 -11.19 -8.70
CA VAL A 37 -4.19 -11.25 -9.25
C VAL A 37 -3.27 -10.48 -8.30
N TYR A 38 -2.17 -11.11 -7.90
CA TYR A 38 -1.15 -10.53 -7.04
C TYR A 38 0.14 -10.37 -7.82
N VAL A 39 0.61 -9.13 -7.90
CA VAL A 39 1.90 -8.79 -8.50
C VAL A 39 2.86 -8.43 -7.39
N LEU A 40 3.88 -9.25 -7.21
CA LEU A 40 4.90 -9.05 -6.21
C LEU A 40 6.12 -8.44 -6.89
N ILE A 41 6.39 -7.15 -6.60
CA ILE A 41 7.50 -6.42 -7.20
C ILE A 41 8.66 -6.43 -6.23
N ASP A 42 9.76 -7.04 -6.66
CA ASP A 42 10.97 -7.10 -5.88
C ASP A 42 11.88 -5.88 -6.10
N ALA A 43 12.75 -5.63 -5.13
CA ALA A 43 13.87 -4.72 -5.26
C ALA A 43 15.15 -5.54 -5.49
N ILE A 44 16.00 -5.09 -6.41
CA ILE A 44 17.25 -5.80 -6.73
C ILE A 44 18.15 -5.91 -5.49
N ASP A 45 18.27 -4.80 -4.76
CA ASP A 45 19.03 -4.70 -3.51
C ASP A 45 18.56 -3.50 -2.68
N THR A 46 19.14 -3.29 -1.51
CA THR A 46 18.79 -2.17 -0.63
C THR A 46 19.09 -0.79 -1.22
N THR A 47 20.10 -0.67 -2.04
CA THR A 47 20.47 0.60 -2.72
C THR A 47 19.42 0.96 -3.78
N HIS A 48 19.06 0.02 -4.64
CA HIS A 48 17.99 0.20 -5.62
C HIS A 48 16.65 0.48 -4.93
N ARG A 49 16.33 -0.28 -3.88
CA ARG A 49 15.12 -0.08 -3.10
C ARG A 49 15.01 1.34 -2.54
N ALA A 50 16.09 1.84 -1.94
CA ALA A 50 16.12 3.20 -1.36
C ALA A 50 16.00 4.31 -2.42
N HIS A 51 16.31 4.03 -3.68
CA HIS A 51 16.18 4.96 -4.79
C HIS A 51 14.82 4.85 -5.49
N GLU A 52 14.33 3.65 -5.68
CA GLU A 52 13.12 3.39 -6.47
C GLU A 52 11.82 3.62 -5.69
N LEU A 53 11.77 3.29 -4.41
CA LEU A 53 10.53 3.34 -3.66
C LEU A 53 10.14 4.74 -3.16
N PRO A 54 11.03 5.55 -2.55
CA PRO A 54 10.61 6.83 -1.98
C PRO A 54 10.22 7.85 -3.06
N CYS A 55 8.93 8.11 -3.20
CA CYS A 55 8.38 9.19 -4.03
C CYS A 55 8.98 9.28 -5.44
N ASN A 56 9.06 8.14 -6.13
CA ASN A 56 9.70 8.04 -7.43
C ASN A 56 8.64 7.83 -8.54
N ALA A 57 8.40 8.87 -9.32
CA ALA A 57 7.44 8.83 -10.42
C ALA A 57 7.85 7.86 -11.52
N ASP A 58 9.15 7.80 -11.87
CA ASP A 58 9.63 6.93 -12.96
C ASP A 58 9.42 5.45 -12.64
N PHE A 59 9.60 5.05 -11.38
CA PHE A 59 9.28 3.69 -10.93
C PHE A 59 7.81 3.35 -11.19
N TRP A 60 6.89 4.21 -10.78
CA TRP A 60 5.46 3.96 -10.94
C TRP A 60 4.98 4.08 -12.38
N LEU A 61 5.59 4.92 -13.19
CA LEU A 61 5.33 4.97 -14.62
C LEU A 61 5.77 3.68 -15.30
N ALA A 62 6.95 3.15 -14.97
CA ALA A 62 7.40 1.86 -15.48
C ALA A 62 6.45 0.71 -15.05
N VAL A 63 5.98 0.70 -13.80
CA VAL A 63 4.99 -0.28 -13.33
C VAL A 63 3.73 -0.23 -14.20
N GLN A 64 3.20 0.95 -14.45
CA GLN A 64 1.95 1.12 -15.20
C GLN A 64 2.09 0.86 -16.69
N GLN A 65 3.18 1.33 -17.31
CA GLN A 65 3.35 1.32 -18.76
C GLN A 65 4.02 0.06 -19.28
N GLU A 66 4.85 -0.60 -18.48
CA GLU A 66 5.64 -1.75 -18.91
C GLU A 66 5.26 -3.04 -18.16
N LEU A 67 5.24 -3.03 -16.82
CA LEU A 67 5.03 -4.23 -16.03
C LEU A 67 3.57 -4.71 -16.07
N LEU A 68 2.62 -3.87 -15.71
CA LEU A 68 1.21 -4.28 -15.61
C LEU A 68 0.62 -4.76 -16.94
N PRO A 69 0.94 -4.20 -18.13
CA PRO A 69 0.51 -4.76 -19.39
C PRO A 69 1.02 -6.18 -19.65
N LEU A 70 2.27 -6.49 -19.27
CA LEU A 70 2.84 -7.84 -19.38
C LEU A 70 2.11 -8.83 -18.45
N VAL A 71 1.86 -8.41 -17.20
CA VAL A 71 1.11 -9.23 -16.25
C VAL A 71 -0.30 -9.49 -16.74
N LYS A 72 -0.98 -8.48 -17.25
CA LYS A 72 -2.37 -8.58 -17.73
C LYS A 72 -2.50 -9.57 -18.89
N ALA A 73 -1.49 -9.66 -19.74
CA ALA A 73 -1.45 -10.63 -20.84
C ALA A 73 -1.38 -12.08 -20.33
N ILE A 74 -0.80 -12.30 -19.16
CA ILE A 74 -0.65 -13.64 -18.54
C ILE A 74 -1.84 -13.96 -17.61
N ALA A 75 -2.23 -12.98 -16.80
CA ALA A 75 -3.27 -13.10 -15.80
C ALA A 75 -4.19 -11.86 -15.85
N PRO A 76 -5.30 -11.91 -16.58
CA PRO A 76 -6.20 -10.76 -16.74
C PRO A 76 -6.76 -10.26 -15.40
N PHE A 77 -6.77 -8.95 -15.22
CA PHE A 77 -7.30 -8.26 -14.04
C PHE A 77 -8.03 -6.97 -14.43
N SER A 78 -8.79 -6.42 -13.49
CA SER A 78 -9.56 -5.20 -13.66
C SER A 78 -8.67 -3.95 -13.71
N ASP A 79 -9.01 -3.00 -14.57
CA ASP A 79 -8.37 -1.67 -14.62
C ASP A 79 -9.04 -0.66 -13.67
N ARG A 80 -10.08 -1.04 -12.96
CA ARG A 80 -10.78 -0.16 -12.03
C ARG A 80 -9.91 0.17 -10.82
N ALA A 81 -9.82 1.45 -10.49
CA ALA A 81 -9.04 1.92 -9.35
C ALA A 81 -9.57 1.39 -8.01
N ASP A 82 -10.88 1.31 -7.83
CA ASP A 82 -11.52 0.79 -6.63
C ASP A 82 -11.35 -0.73 -6.42
N ARG A 83 -10.80 -1.41 -7.41
CA ARG A 83 -10.44 -2.84 -7.36
C ARG A 83 -8.94 -3.08 -7.34
N THR A 84 -8.13 -2.02 -7.30
CA THR A 84 -6.67 -2.10 -7.33
C THR A 84 -6.08 -1.64 -6.01
N VAL A 85 -5.35 -2.54 -5.34
CA VAL A 85 -4.62 -2.27 -4.10
C VAL A 85 -3.13 -2.15 -4.41
N VAL A 86 -2.51 -1.13 -3.84
CA VAL A 86 -1.05 -1.00 -3.74
C VAL A 86 -0.68 -1.13 -2.27
N ALA A 87 0.21 -2.05 -1.95
CA ALA A 87 0.60 -2.36 -0.58
C ALA A 87 2.12 -2.32 -0.40
N GLY A 88 2.57 -1.76 0.71
CA GLY A 88 3.97 -1.76 1.07
C GLY A 88 4.23 -1.41 2.53
N GLN A 89 5.46 -1.65 2.96
CA GLN A 89 5.94 -1.46 4.31
C GLN A 89 7.16 -0.53 4.27
N SER A 90 7.32 0.32 5.28
CA SER A 90 8.46 1.23 5.40
C SER A 90 8.56 2.17 4.18
N PHE A 91 9.65 2.17 3.42
CA PHE A 91 9.72 2.86 2.12
C PHE A 91 8.62 2.39 1.16
N GLY A 92 8.26 1.13 1.23
CA GLY A 92 7.14 0.58 0.45
C GLY A 92 5.79 1.17 0.86
N GLY A 93 5.57 1.44 2.13
CA GLY A 93 4.36 2.13 2.61
C GLY A 93 4.26 3.56 2.09
N LEU A 94 5.35 4.29 2.15
CA LEU A 94 5.48 5.62 1.53
C LEU A 94 5.21 5.57 0.02
N SER A 95 5.82 4.60 -0.67
CA SER A 95 5.66 4.39 -2.11
C SER A 95 4.22 4.07 -2.51
N ALA A 96 3.55 3.22 -1.74
CA ALA A 96 2.16 2.85 -1.98
C ALA A 96 1.22 4.06 -1.90
N LEU A 97 1.34 4.89 -0.87
CA LEU A 97 0.54 6.11 -0.76
C LEU A 97 0.90 7.12 -1.86
N TYR A 98 2.18 7.25 -2.17
CA TYR A 98 2.63 8.09 -3.28
C TYR A 98 1.92 7.71 -4.60
N ALA A 99 1.86 6.42 -4.91
CA ALA A 99 1.18 5.92 -6.09
C ALA A 99 -0.32 6.27 -6.09
N GLY A 100 -1.01 6.04 -4.98
CA GLY A 100 -2.43 6.38 -4.84
C GLY A 100 -2.72 7.87 -4.98
N LEU A 101 -1.89 8.72 -4.38
CA LEU A 101 -2.05 10.17 -4.44
C LEU A 101 -1.78 10.75 -5.84
N HIS A 102 -0.84 10.18 -6.60
CA HIS A 102 -0.47 10.69 -7.93
C HIS A 102 -1.27 10.05 -9.07
N TRP A 103 -1.73 8.81 -8.92
CA TRP A 103 -2.55 8.08 -9.90
C TRP A 103 -3.79 7.47 -9.24
N PRO A 104 -4.68 8.29 -8.65
CA PRO A 104 -5.87 7.78 -7.97
C PRO A 104 -6.84 7.06 -8.90
N GLU A 105 -6.81 7.38 -10.19
CA GLU A 105 -7.60 6.73 -11.22
C GLU A 105 -7.11 5.31 -11.55
N ARG A 106 -5.92 4.95 -11.08
CA ARG A 106 -5.34 3.61 -11.29
C ARG A 106 -5.19 2.83 -10.00
N PHE A 107 -4.76 3.48 -8.92
CA PHE A 107 -4.49 2.89 -7.62
C PHE A 107 -5.42 3.51 -6.57
N GLY A 108 -6.68 3.05 -6.54
CA GLY A 108 -7.70 3.62 -5.67
C GLY A 108 -7.66 3.11 -4.23
N CYS A 109 -6.95 2.01 -3.97
CA CYS A 109 -6.83 1.42 -2.64
C CYS A 109 -5.36 1.32 -2.23
N VAL A 110 -5.04 1.87 -1.05
CA VAL A 110 -3.67 1.93 -0.52
C VAL A 110 -3.58 1.18 0.81
N LEU A 111 -2.59 0.32 0.94
CA LEU A 111 -2.25 -0.37 2.17
C LEU A 111 -0.83 0.01 2.57
N SER A 112 -0.69 0.87 3.57
CA SER A 112 0.59 1.39 4.04
C SER A 112 0.85 0.94 5.47
N GLN A 113 1.91 0.18 5.67
CA GLN A 113 2.32 -0.29 7.00
C GLN A 113 3.67 0.29 7.38
N SER A 114 3.75 0.94 8.54
CA SER A 114 4.96 1.57 9.05
C SER A 114 5.64 2.47 8.01
N GLY A 115 4.84 3.25 7.29
CA GLY A 115 5.33 4.09 6.19
C GLY A 115 6.32 5.14 6.65
N SER A 116 7.37 5.35 5.83
CA SER A 116 8.49 6.28 6.11
C SER A 116 8.13 7.71 5.76
N TYR A 117 7.06 8.25 6.32
CA TYR A 117 6.51 9.57 5.99
C TYR A 117 7.37 10.74 6.49
N TRP A 118 8.45 10.45 7.23
CA TRP A 118 9.53 11.40 7.57
C TRP A 118 10.44 11.71 6.36
N TRP A 119 10.44 10.86 5.35
CA TRP A 119 11.35 10.98 4.20
C TRP A 119 11.19 12.32 3.46
N PRO A 120 12.26 13.00 3.05
CA PRO A 120 13.70 12.64 3.18
C PRO A 120 14.38 13.08 4.48
N HIS A 121 13.68 13.64 5.45
CA HIS A 121 14.22 14.31 6.64
C HIS A 121 14.38 13.36 7.83
N ARG A 122 15.26 12.38 7.71
CA ARG A 122 15.48 11.35 8.73
C ARG A 122 15.83 11.94 10.10
N GLY A 123 15.10 11.53 11.14
CA GLY A 123 15.30 11.97 12.52
C GLY A 123 14.94 13.43 12.77
N GLY A 124 14.31 14.07 11.81
CA GLY A 124 14.15 15.49 11.75
C GLY A 124 12.96 16.07 12.48
N GLN A 125 13.07 17.33 12.70
CA GLN A 125 12.02 18.24 13.10
C GLN A 125 11.18 18.66 11.90
N GLN A 126 11.55 18.25 10.69
CA GLN A 126 10.84 18.57 9.45
C GLN A 126 9.91 17.44 9.05
N GLU A 127 8.77 17.83 8.51
CA GLU A 127 7.82 16.88 7.95
C GLU A 127 8.34 16.27 6.64
N GLY A 128 7.84 15.09 6.29
CA GLY A 128 8.20 14.45 5.03
C GLY A 128 7.55 15.12 3.84
N VAL A 129 8.16 14.98 2.66
CA VAL A 129 7.73 15.64 1.43
C VAL A 129 6.28 15.33 1.03
N LEU A 130 5.80 14.12 1.31
CA LEU A 130 4.45 13.74 0.93
C LEU A 130 3.39 14.45 1.79
N LEU A 131 3.67 14.61 3.07
CA LEU A 131 2.82 15.39 3.97
C LEU A 131 2.81 16.88 3.58
N GLU A 132 3.95 17.44 3.22
CA GLU A 132 4.06 18.81 2.72
C GLU A 132 3.20 19.01 1.47
N LYS A 133 3.23 18.09 0.52
CA LYS A 133 2.40 18.14 -0.70
C LYS A 133 0.91 18.06 -0.40
N LEU A 134 0.50 17.23 0.55
CA LEU A 134 -0.89 17.16 1.00
C LEU A 134 -1.35 18.48 1.63
N LYS A 135 -0.53 19.08 2.50
CA LYS A 135 -0.82 20.37 3.14
C LYS A 135 -0.90 21.52 2.12
N ALA A 136 -0.06 21.48 1.10
CA ALA A 136 -0.05 22.47 0.04
C ALA A 136 -1.19 22.31 -0.98
N GLY A 137 -1.94 21.19 -0.90
CA GLY A 137 -2.99 20.88 -1.86
C GLY A 137 -2.47 20.46 -3.24
N GLU A 138 -1.20 20.11 -3.35
CA GLU A 138 -0.61 19.62 -4.60
C GLU A 138 -1.11 18.22 -4.97
N VAL A 139 -1.47 17.43 -3.98
CA VAL A 139 -2.09 16.12 -4.10
C VAL A 139 -3.28 16.01 -3.17
N SER A 140 -4.24 15.16 -3.52
CA SER A 140 -5.44 14.92 -2.71
C SER A 140 -5.66 13.43 -2.53
N ALA A 141 -6.10 13.04 -1.33
CA ALA A 141 -6.52 11.67 -1.03
C ALA A 141 -8.01 11.44 -1.30
N GLU A 142 -8.72 12.43 -1.84
CA GLU A 142 -10.14 12.30 -2.15
C GLU A 142 -10.38 11.11 -3.10
N GLY A 143 -11.37 10.30 -2.76
CA GLY A 143 -11.72 9.09 -3.54
C GLY A 143 -10.85 7.86 -3.23
N LEU A 144 -9.76 8.00 -2.48
CA LEU A 144 -8.95 6.86 -2.07
C LEU A 144 -9.57 6.12 -0.88
N ARG A 145 -9.31 4.83 -0.81
CA ARG A 145 -9.50 4.01 0.38
C ARG A 145 -8.13 3.59 0.90
N ILE A 146 -7.86 3.88 2.16
CA ILE A 146 -6.52 3.74 2.73
C ILE A 146 -6.57 2.90 4.01
N VAL A 147 -5.73 1.87 4.09
CA VAL A 147 -5.31 1.27 5.35
C VAL A 147 -3.98 1.90 5.73
N LEU A 148 -3.95 2.55 6.88
CA LEU A 148 -2.76 3.18 7.44
C LEU A 148 -2.46 2.51 8.79
N GLU A 149 -1.32 1.85 8.89
CA GLU A 149 -0.92 1.10 10.07
C GLU A 149 0.48 1.51 10.55
N ALA A 150 0.67 1.63 11.84
CA ALA A 150 1.98 1.85 12.45
C ALA A 150 2.08 1.17 13.81
N GLY A 151 3.31 0.78 14.21
CA GLY A 151 3.58 0.13 15.47
C GLY A 151 3.81 1.12 16.61
N ILE A 152 3.25 0.86 17.79
CA ILE A 152 3.46 1.71 18.97
C ILE A 152 4.91 1.67 19.49
N ARG A 153 5.67 0.66 19.07
CA ARG A 153 7.11 0.52 19.40
C ARG A 153 8.03 1.16 18.36
N GLU A 154 7.47 1.95 17.45
CA GLU A 154 8.18 2.69 16.42
C GLU A 154 7.95 4.20 16.59
N PRO A 155 8.54 4.86 17.60
CA PRO A 155 8.12 6.22 17.99
C PRO A 155 8.27 7.27 16.89
N MET A 156 9.32 7.20 16.07
CA MET A 156 9.51 8.12 14.94
C MET A 156 8.51 7.84 13.81
N ILE A 157 8.35 6.58 13.46
CA ILE A 157 7.38 6.13 12.44
C ILE A 157 5.95 6.46 12.89
N MET A 158 5.63 6.17 14.15
CA MET A 158 4.30 6.45 14.70
C MET A 158 3.97 7.94 14.62
N ARG A 159 4.88 8.82 15.04
CA ARG A 159 4.65 10.27 14.97
C ARG A 159 4.40 10.77 13.54
N ALA A 160 5.20 10.28 12.59
CA ALA A 160 5.03 10.65 11.18
C ALA A 160 3.69 10.15 10.61
N ASN A 161 3.28 8.93 10.97
CA ASN A 161 1.99 8.37 10.55
C ASN A 161 0.81 9.08 11.23
N GLN A 162 0.91 9.46 12.50
CA GLN A 162 -0.11 10.25 13.18
C GLN A 162 -0.31 11.63 12.53
N ALA A 163 0.78 12.30 12.18
CA ALA A 163 0.73 13.59 11.48
C ALA A 163 0.07 13.45 10.10
N LEU A 164 0.42 12.40 9.37
CA LEU A 164 -0.21 12.07 8.09
C LEU A 164 -1.72 11.80 8.27
N TYR A 165 -2.09 10.96 9.23
CA TYR A 165 -3.49 10.64 9.51
C TYR A 165 -4.31 11.89 9.84
N ALA A 166 -3.75 12.81 10.64
CA ALA A 166 -4.40 14.08 10.94
C ALA A 166 -4.68 14.91 9.69
N GLN A 167 -3.76 14.90 8.71
CA GLN A 167 -3.94 15.58 7.43
C GLN A 167 -4.97 14.88 6.53
N LEU A 168 -5.08 13.56 6.64
CA LEU A 168 -6.05 12.75 5.88
C LEU A 168 -7.44 12.74 6.52
N HIS A 169 -7.61 13.31 7.71
CA HIS A 169 -8.86 13.30 8.46
C HIS A 169 -10.11 13.75 7.68
N PRO A 170 -10.04 14.67 6.70
CA PRO A 170 -11.22 15.03 5.90
C PRO A 170 -11.88 13.86 5.15
N ILE A 171 -11.11 12.79 4.88
CA ILE A 171 -11.63 11.56 4.25
C ILE A 171 -11.69 10.36 5.21
N LYS A 172 -11.80 10.63 6.50
CA LYS A 172 -11.70 9.64 7.59
C LYS A 172 -12.56 8.38 7.40
N GLU A 173 -13.71 8.50 6.76
CA GLU A 173 -14.62 7.38 6.51
C GLU A 173 -14.03 6.35 5.53
N SER A 174 -13.03 6.77 4.75
CA SER A 174 -12.32 5.93 3.80
C SER A 174 -10.95 5.46 4.31
N ILE A 175 -10.62 5.75 5.59
CA ILE A 175 -9.34 5.40 6.20
C ILE A 175 -9.54 4.43 7.34
N PHE A 176 -8.85 3.30 7.26
CA PHE A 176 -8.67 2.36 8.35
C PHE A 176 -7.34 2.68 9.06
N TRP A 177 -7.40 3.42 10.16
CA TRP A 177 -6.23 3.74 10.97
C TRP A 177 -6.03 2.68 12.05
N ARG A 178 -4.83 2.09 12.08
CA ARG A 178 -4.48 1.07 13.06
C ARG A 178 -3.17 1.39 13.76
N GLN A 179 -3.19 1.31 15.08
CA GLN A 179 -2.00 1.29 15.92
C GLN A 179 -1.86 -0.13 16.45
N VAL A 180 -0.74 -0.78 16.11
CA VAL A 180 -0.49 -2.17 16.51
C VAL A 180 0.57 -2.24 17.61
N ASP A 181 0.46 -3.20 18.52
CA ASP A 181 1.50 -3.44 19.52
C ASP A 181 2.65 -4.22 18.88
N GLY A 182 3.49 -3.50 18.18
CA GLY A 182 4.59 -4.08 17.43
C GLY A 182 5.64 -3.06 17.03
N GLY A 183 6.73 -3.59 16.50
CA GLY A 183 7.87 -2.84 15.97
C GLY A 183 7.94 -2.89 14.45
N HIS A 184 9.08 -2.50 13.93
CA HIS A 184 9.37 -2.46 12.49
C HIS A 184 9.82 -3.84 12.00
N ASP A 185 8.88 -4.77 11.93
CA ASP A 185 9.19 -6.16 11.57
C ASP A 185 8.04 -6.86 10.80
N ALA A 186 8.44 -7.90 10.10
CA ALA A 186 7.58 -8.65 9.20
C ALA A 186 6.47 -9.46 9.89
N LEU A 187 6.67 -9.89 11.12
CA LEU A 187 5.63 -10.61 11.86
C LEU A 187 4.46 -9.69 12.16
N CYS A 188 4.77 -8.44 12.53
CA CYS A 188 3.75 -7.41 12.73
C CYS A 188 3.02 -7.10 11.41
N TRP A 189 3.76 -7.00 10.30
CA TRP A 189 3.17 -6.62 9.01
C TRP A 189 2.32 -7.70 8.36
N ARG A 190 2.67 -8.97 8.53
CA ARG A 190 1.97 -10.08 7.85
C ARG A 190 0.47 -10.11 8.14
N GLY A 191 0.10 -10.08 9.40
CA GLY A 191 -1.30 -10.10 9.80
C GLY A 191 -2.06 -8.87 9.33
N GLY A 192 -1.46 -7.69 9.47
CA GLY A 192 -2.03 -6.42 9.01
C GLY A 192 -2.16 -6.34 7.49
N LEU A 193 -1.25 -6.96 6.74
CA LEU A 193 -1.35 -7.06 5.28
C LEU A 193 -2.60 -7.85 4.87
N MET A 194 -2.83 -9.01 5.49
CA MET A 194 -4.01 -9.83 5.20
C MET A 194 -5.31 -9.11 5.59
N GLN A 195 -5.37 -8.55 6.78
CA GLN A 195 -6.54 -7.81 7.24
C GLN A 195 -6.80 -6.57 6.39
N GLY A 196 -5.75 -5.87 5.97
CA GLY A 196 -5.85 -4.71 5.09
C GLY A 196 -6.45 -5.03 3.72
N LEU A 197 -6.05 -6.15 3.13
CA LEU A 197 -6.64 -6.62 1.88
C LEU A 197 -8.13 -6.95 2.05
N ILE A 198 -8.49 -7.59 3.16
CA ILE A 198 -9.90 -7.89 3.48
C ILE A 198 -10.70 -6.59 3.59
N ASP A 199 -10.21 -5.61 4.35
CA ASP A 199 -10.91 -4.33 4.55
C ASP A 199 -11.07 -3.55 3.25
N LEU A 200 -10.02 -3.49 2.43
CA LEU A 200 -10.04 -2.74 1.18
C LEU A 200 -10.93 -3.37 0.11
N TRP A 201 -11.04 -4.69 0.10
CA TRP A 201 -11.87 -5.40 -0.88
C TRP A 201 -13.24 -5.82 -0.36
N GLN A 202 -13.58 -5.51 0.88
CA GLN A 202 -14.90 -5.83 1.45
C GLN A 202 -16.08 -5.31 0.60
N PRO A 203 -16.05 -4.09 0.04
CA PRO A 203 -17.15 -3.61 -0.82
C PRO A 203 -17.43 -4.47 -2.03
N LEU A 204 -16.42 -5.19 -2.55
CA LEU A 204 -16.58 -6.06 -3.72
C LEU A 204 -17.50 -7.27 -3.47
N PHE A 205 -17.79 -7.59 -2.20
CA PHE A 205 -18.71 -8.65 -1.83
C PHE A 205 -20.16 -8.15 -1.75
N HIS A 206 -20.39 -6.86 -1.55
CA HIS A 206 -21.70 -6.25 -1.44
C HIS A 206 -22.32 -5.93 -2.80
N ASP A 207 -21.50 -5.72 -3.83
CA ASP A 207 -21.94 -5.46 -5.21
C ASP A 207 -22.53 -6.70 -5.91
N ARG A 208 -22.62 -7.85 -5.24
CA ARG A 208 -23.12 -9.12 -5.79
C ARG A 208 -24.56 -9.48 -5.35
N SER A 209 -25.22 -8.57 -4.63
CA SER A 209 -26.61 -8.76 -4.17
C SER A 209 -27.63 -8.04 -5.05
#